data_2d2f47327c49e993f9668500438afd71
#
_entry.id   2d2f47327c49e993f9668500438afd71
#
_cell.length_a   1.000
_cell.length_b   1.000
_cell.length_c   1.000
_cell.angle_alpha   90.00
_cell.angle_beta   90.00
_cell.angle_gamma   90.00
#
_symmetry.space_group_name_H-M   'P 1'
#
loop_
_entity.id
_entity.type
_entity.pdbx_description
1 polymer ?
#
loop_
_entity_poly.entity_id
_entity_poly.type
_entity_poly.pdbx_seq_one_letter_code
_entity_poly.pdbx_strand_id
1 'polypeptide(L)'
;AVLNVALPYQDLTIMEACLRTGVDYIDTANYEAENTDDPQWRAIYEKRCKEKGFTAYFDYSWQWDLNDRFKEAGLTALLGSGFDPGVTSVFSAYALKHYFDEIHTIDILDCNGGDHGYPFATNFNPEINLREVSANGSYWENGHWVETEPMEIKREYDFPEVGKKDMYLLHHEEIESLAKNIPGVKRIRFFMTFGQSFLTHMKCLENVGMLSTSPIQFQGQEIVPIQFLKALLPDPASLGPRTVGKTNIGCIFNGVKDGKEKTIYIYNVCDHQECYKEVGSQAISYTTGV
;
A
#
# COMPACT_ATOMS: atom_id res chain seq x y z
N ALA A 1 1.39 18.07 16.79
CA ALA A 1 1.35 16.72 16.19
C ALA A 1 2.71 16.41 15.57
N VAL A 2 3.05 15.13 15.50
CA VAL A 2 4.17 14.60 14.72
C VAL A 2 3.58 14.02 13.45
N LEU A 3 4.07 14.45 12.28
CA LEU A 3 3.83 13.83 10.99
C LEU A 3 4.98 12.87 10.69
N ASN A 4 4.69 11.58 10.68
CA ASN A 4 5.65 10.53 10.39
C ASN A 4 5.56 10.15 8.90
N VAL A 5 6.60 10.48 8.15
CA VAL A 5 6.82 10.10 6.75
C VAL A 5 8.13 9.30 6.59
N ALA A 6 8.59 8.69 7.70
CA ALA A 6 9.73 7.80 7.72
C ALA A 6 9.36 6.39 7.22
N LEU A 7 10.34 5.48 7.23
CA LEU A 7 10.07 4.09 6.89
C LEU A 7 9.19 3.41 7.94
N PRO A 8 8.33 2.47 7.54
CA PRO A 8 7.29 1.87 8.39
C PRO A 8 7.83 1.14 9.64
N TYR A 9 9.08 0.67 9.63
CA TYR A 9 9.68 0.03 10.83
C TYR A 9 9.80 0.97 12.03
N GLN A 10 9.72 2.29 11.83
CA GLN A 10 9.90 3.30 12.89
C GLN A 10 8.57 3.69 13.53
N ASP A 11 7.43 3.32 12.97
CA ASP A 11 6.11 3.79 13.38
C ASP A 11 5.84 3.58 14.87
N LEU A 12 6.00 2.36 15.37
CA LEU A 12 5.75 2.06 16.78
C LEU A 12 6.68 2.84 17.72
N THR A 13 7.94 3.01 17.34
CA THR A 13 8.91 3.78 18.12
C THR A 13 8.54 5.25 18.20
N ILE A 14 8.08 5.83 17.08
CA ILE A 14 7.62 7.22 17.02
C ILE A 14 6.32 7.40 17.79
N MET A 15 5.35 6.48 17.66
CA MET A 15 4.09 6.48 18.42
C MET A 15 4.36 6.42 19.93
N GLU A 16 5.28 5.57 20.38
CA GLU A 16 5.70 5.50 21.78
C GLU A 16 6.34 6.82 22.27
N ALA A 17 7.13 7.49 21.43
CA ALA A 17 7.69 8.79 21.73
C ALA A 17 6.58 9.87 21.83
N CYS A 18 5.57 9.84 20.96
CA CYS A 18 4.40 10.71 21.03
C CYS A 18 3.62 10.54 22.33
N LEU A 19 3.37 9.30 22.74
CA LEU A 19 2.72 9.00 24.03
C LEU A 19 3.51 9.56 25.22
N ARG A 20 4.84 9.38 25.24
CA ARG A 20 5.70 9.89 26.33
C ARG A 20 5.76 11.41 26.42
N THR A 21 5.62 12.09 25.29
CA THR A 21 5.74 13.56 25.20
C THR A 21 4.41 14.29 25.15
N GLY A 22 3.28 13.56 25.11
CA GLY A 22 1.95 14.17 25.06
C GLY A 22 1.66 14.86 23.71
N VAL A 23 2.04 14.23 22.59
CA VAL A 23 1.91 14.81 21.24
C VAL A 23 1.09 13.87 20.34
N ASP A 24 0.19 14.44 19.54
CA ASP A 24 -0.56 13.70 18.53
C ASP A 24 0.34 13.14 17.43
N TYR A 25 -0.11 12.04 16.81
CA TYR A 25 0.61 11.30 15.79
C TYR A 25 -0.18 11.24 14.47
N ILE A 26 0.52 11.34 13.34
CA ILE A 26 -0.03 11.12 12.00
C ILE A 26 1.01 10.33 11.20
N ASP A 27 0.57 9.32 10.44
CA ASP A 27 1.41 8.60 9.47
C ASP A 27 0.74 8.45 8.10
N THR A 28 1.50 7.93 7.15
CA THR A 28 1.07 7.70 5.76
C THR A 28 1.01 6.22 5.39
N ALA A 29 1.44 5.32 6.27
CA ALA A 29 1.50 3.87 6.04
C ALA A 29 1.42 3.11 7.37
N ASN A 30 1.24 1.80 7.30
CA ASN A 30 1.22 0.92 8.46
C ASN A 30 2.62 0.44 8.84
N TYR A 31 2.77 0.02 10.10
CA TYR A 31 4.00 -0.59 10.60
C TYR A 31 4.34 -1.89 9.87
N GLU A 32 5.62 -2.02 9.53
CA GLU A 32 6.23 -3.28 9.12
C GLU A 32 7.43 -3.62 10.01
N ALA A 33 7.65 -4.91 10.28
CA ALA A 33 8.83 -5.33 11.00
C ALA A 33 10.07 -5.29 10.08
N GLU A 34 11.16 -4.67 10.56
CA GLU A 34 12.45 -4.69 9.87
C GLU A 34 13.04 -6.11 9.83
N ASN A 35 12.88 -6.86 10.91
CA ASN A 35 13.35 -8.24 11.04
C ASN A 35 12.18 -9.22 11.21
N THR A 36 11.75 -9.82 10.11
CA THR A 36 10.68 -10.83 10.09
C THR A 36 11.14 -12.22 10.54
N ASP A 37 12.44 -12.43 10.73
CA ASP A 37 13.01 -13.69 11.24
C ASP A 37 13.14 -13.72 12.76
N ASP A 38 12.84 -12.60 13.45
CA ASP A 38 12.79 -12.58 14.92
C ASP A 38 11.72 -13.56 15.43
N PRO A 39 12.11 -14.58 16.25
CA PRO A 39 11.18 -15.59 16.72
C PRO A 39 10.03 -15.02 17.58
N GLN A 40 10.26 -13.92 18.31
CA GLN A 40 9.23 -13.29 19.14
C GLN A 40 8.21 -12.58 18.27
N TRP A 41 8.67 -11.81 17.29
CA TRP A 41 7.80 -11.18 16.32
C TRP A 41 7.00 -12.23 15.53
N ARG A 42 7.66 -13.28 15.05
CA ARG A 42 7.03 -14.35 14.27
C ARG A 42 5.90 -15.05 15.03
N ALA A 43 6.09 -15.35 16.30
CA ALA A 43 5.06 -15.98 17.13
C ALA A 43 3.81 -15.10 17.28
N ILE A 44 3.99 -13.78 17.44
CA ILE A 44 2.89 -12.81 17.49
C ILE A 44 2.21 -12.72 16.12
N TYR A 45 2.99 -12.59 15.06
CA TYR A 45 2.51 -12.52 13.68
C TYR A 45 1.66 -13.73 13.29
N GLU A 46 2.14 -14.95 13.52
CA GLU A 46 1.40 -16.17 13.22
C GLU A 46 0.05 -16.25 13.96
N LYS A 47 0.01 -15.79 15.21
CA LYS A 47 -1.23 -15.68 15.97
C LYS A 47 -2.18 -14.68 15.31
N ARG A 48 -1.69 -13.49 14.94
CA ARG A 48 -2.50 -12.45 14.28
C ARG A 48 -3.04 -12.90 12.93
N CYS A 49 -2.25 -13.61 12.12
CA CYS A 49 -2.71 -14.17 10.84
C CYS A 49 -3.92 -15.08 11.02
N LYS A 50 -3.90 -15.95 12.03
CA LYS A 50 -5.05 -16.83 12.37
C LYS A 50 -6.28 -16.04 12.79
N GLU A 51 -6.11 -14.96 13.53
CA GLU A 51 -7.21 -14.10 13.99
C GLU A 51 -7.78 -13.24 12.86
N LYS A 52 -6.93 -12.72 11.98
CA LYS A 52 -7.33 -11.89 10.83
C LYS A 52 -7.90 -12.69 9.66
N GLY A 53 -7.41 -13.90 9.44
CA GLY A 53 -7.77 -14.75 8.31
C GLY A 53 -7.01 -14.46 7.02
N PHE A 54 -5.85 -13.78 7.10
CA PHE A 54 -4.92 -13.54 5.98
C PHE A 54 -3.48 -13.43 6.48
N THR A 55 -2.51 -13.60 5.58
CA THR A 55 -1.08 -13.72 5.93
C THR A 55 -0.25 -12.47 5.61
N ALA A 56 -0.83 -11.37 5.16
CA ALA A 56 -0.11 -10.12 5.02
C ALA A 56 0.46 -9.67 6.38
N TYR A 57 1.75 -9.31 6.43
CA TYR A 57 2.42 -8.87 7.65
C TYR A 57 2.45 -7.35 7.78
N PHE A 58 2.02 -6.64 6.76
CA PHE A 58 1.81 -5.20 6.77
C PHE A 58 0.31 -4.92 6.97
N ASP A 59 -0.04 -4.55 8.18
CA ASP A 59 -1.41 -4.21 8.62
C ASP A 59 -1.38 -3.30 9.84
N TYR A 60 -2.51 -2.64 10.13
CA TYR A 60 -2.60 -1.69 11.23
C TYR A 60 -2.71 -2.33 12.62
N SER A 61 -2.80 -3.64 12.76
CA SER A 61 -3.05 -4.28 14.07
C SER A 61 -1.99 -3.94 15.11
N TRP A 62 -0.73 -3.73 14.66
CA TRP A 62 0.38 -3.35 15.54
C TRP A 62 0.23 -1.93 16.12
N GLN A 63 -0.23 -1.00 15.32
CA GLN A 63 -0.47 0.37 15.75
C GLN A 63 -1.77 0.46 16.57
N TRP A 64 -2.80 -0.33 16.24
CA TRP A 64 -4.03 -0.43 17.00
C TRP A 64 -3.84 -0.95 18.42
N ASP A 65 -2.79 -1.71 18.74
CA ASP A 65 -2.44 -2.11 20.11
C ASP A 65 -2.19 -0.91 21.03
N LEU A 66 -1.85 0.25 20.47
CA LEU A 66 -1.63 1.49 21.23
C LEU A 66 -2.90 2.32 21.45
N ASN A 67 -4.05 1.91 20.87
CA ASN A 67 -5.30 2.67 20.88
C ASN A 67 -5.73 3.12 22.29
N ASP A 68 -5.76 2.20 23.25
CA ASP A 68 -6.24 2.54 24.59
C ASP A 68 -5.30 3.50 25.31
N ARG A 69 -4.01 3.36 25.09
CA ARG A 69 -3.00 4.27 25.65
C ARG A 69 -3.11 5.68 25.06
N PHE A 70 -3.37 5.84 23.76
CA PHE A 70 -3.63 7.14 23.14
C PHE A 70 -4.92 7.75 23.71
N LYS A 71 -6.00 6.98 23.86
CA LYS A 71 -7.26 7.44 24.47
C LYS A 71 -7.07 7.88 25.92
N GLU A 72 -6.40 7.10 26.74
CA GLU A 72 -6.12 7.44 28.15
C GLU A 72 -5.27 8.70 28.27
N ALA A 73 -4.35 8.93 27.35
CA ALA A 73 -3.53 10.13 27.29
C ALA A 73 -4.28 11.37 26.72
N GLY A 74 -5.50 11.20 26.18
CA GLY A 74 -6.24 12.24 25.49
C GLY A 74 -5.59 12.70 24.19
N LEU A 75 -4.85 11.80 23.54
CA LEU A 75 -4.12 12.04 22.29
C LEU A 75 -4.82 11.37 21.11
N THR A 76 -4.55 11.90 19.91
CA THR A 76 -5.03 11.37 18.64
C THR A 76 -3.89 10.73 17.85
N ALA A 77 -4.12 9.54 17.29
CA ALA A 77 -3.30 8.96 16.24
C ALA A 77 -4.15 8.83 14.96
N LEU A 78 -3.76 9.51 13.88
CA LEU A 78 -4.35 9.37 12.56
C LEU A 78 -3.45 8.46 11.74
N LEU A 79 -3.96 7.29 11.37
CA LEU A 79 -3.21 6.26 10.67
C LEU A 79 -3.57 6.24 9.18
N GLY A 80 -2.57 6.07 8.32
CA GLY A 80 -2.76 5.94 6.88
C GLY A 80 -3.30 7.21 6.21
N SER A 81 -2.71 8.37 6.50
CA SER A 81 -3.07 9.64 5.88
C SER A 81 -2.19 9.93 4.65
N GLY A 82 -2.14 8.98 3.72
CA GLY A 82 -1.46 9.09 2.43
C GLY A 82 -2.46 9.16 1.28
N PHE A 83 -2.12 8.57 0.14
CA PHE A 83 -3.05 8.44 -0.97
C PHE A 83 -3.82 7.12 -0.90
N ASP A 84 -3.13 6.03 -0.92
CA ASP A 84 -3.57 4.66 -0.66
C ASP A 84 -2.57 4.03 0.35
N PRO A 85 -2.97 3.98 1.62
CA PRO A 85 -4.24 4.44 2.23
C PRO A 85 -4.32 5.95 2.42
N GLY A 86 -5.54 6.48 2.48
CA GLY A 86 -5.84 7.87 2.84
C GLY A 86 -6.87 8.51 1.92
N VAL A 87 -6.44 9.05 0.77
CA VAL A 87 -7.35 9.69 -0.20
C VAL A 87 -8.39 8.71 -0.75
N THR A 88 -8.03 7.44 -0.95
CA THR A 88 -8.97 6.38 -1.35
C THR A 88 -10.09 6.17 -0.31
N SER A 89 -9.77 6.30 0.97
CA SER A 89 -10.76 6.29 2.06
C SER A 89 -11.65 7.53 2.02
N VAL A 90 -11.08 8.72 1.73
CA VAL A 90 -11.84 9.96 1.53
C VAL A 90 -12.78 9.86 0.32
N PHE A 91 -12.31 9.30 -0.81
CA PHE A 91 -13.16 9.04 -1.97
C PHE A 91 -14.34 8.13 -1.62
N SER A 92 -14.10 7.10 -0.81
CA SER A 92 -15.14 6.16 -0.37
C SER A 92 -16.19 6.85 0.52
N ALA A 93 -15.75 7.64 1.50
CA ALA A 93 -16.64 8.42 2.36
C ALA A 93 -17.43 9.47 1.56
N TYR A 94 -16.78 10.14 0.60
CA TYR A 94 -17.42 11.12 -0.27
C TYR A 94 -18.44 10.46 -1.21
N ALA A 95 -18.10 9.31 -1.79
CA ALA A 95 -19.03 8.54 -2.62
C ALA A 95 -20.28 8.13 -1.85
N LEU A 96 -20.11 7.54 -0.64
CA LEU A 96 -21.22 7.14 0.22
C LEU A 96 -22.12 8.35 0.58
N LYS A 97 -21.51 9.48 0.93
CA LYS A 97 -22.25 10.67 1.34
C LYS A 97 -23.07 11.30 0.21
N HIS A 98 -22.53 11.34 -1.01
CA HIS A 98 -23.07 12.17 -2.09
C HIS A 98 -23.70 11.39 -3.24
N TYR A 99 -23.26 10.16 -3.48
CA TYR A 99 -23.62 9.43 -4.70
C TYR A 99 -24.37 8.12 -4.48
N PHE A 100 -24.32 7.56 -3.27
CA PHE A 100 -24.93 6.27 -2.97
C PHE A 100 -25.77 6.32 -1.70
N ASP A 101 -26.80 5.50 -1.64
CA ASP A 101 -27.50 5.14 -0.40
C ASP A 101 -26.83 3.91 0.23
N GLU A 102 -26.34 3.00 -0.63
CA GLU A 102 -25.56 1.82 -0.23
C GLU A 102 -24.44 1.57 -1.24
N ILE A 103 -23.23 1.35 -0.77
CA ILE A 103 -22.10 0.88 -1.58
C ILE A 103 -21.96 -0.63 -1.39
N HIS A 104 -22.08 -1.39 -2.49
CA HIS A 104 -21.95 -2.85 -2.46
C HIS A 104 -20.53 -3.32 -2.72
N THR A 105 -19.81 -2.70 -3.66
CA THR A 105 -18.42 -3.07 -3.96
C THR A 105 -17.53 -1.85 -4.18
N ILE A 106 -16.26 -2.00 -3.79
CA ILE A 106 -15.20 -1.02 -4.02
C ILE A 106 -14.04 -1.76 -4.67
N ASP A 107 -13.63 -1.33 -5.86
CA ASP A 107 -12.37 -1.73 -6.47
C ASP A 107 -11.46 -0.50 -6.44
N ILE A 108 -10.37 -0.57 -5.68
CA ILE A 108 -9.33 0.46 -5.58
C ILE A 108 -8.31 0.15 -6.67
N LEU A 109 -7.95 1.12 -7.48
CA LEU A 109 -7.05 0.97 -8.62
C LEU A 109 -5.90 1.96 -8.49
N ASP A 110 -4.69 1.44 -8.28
CA ASP A 110 -3.44 2.21 -8.34
C ASP A 110 -2.75 1.95 -9.68
N CYS A 111 -2.80 2.94 -10.56
CA CYS A 111 -2.13 2.92 -11.85
C CYS A 111 -0.99 3.92 -11.91
N ASN A 112 0.24 3.41 -11.98
CA ASN A 112 1.38 4.18 -12.42
C ASN A 112 1.68 3.86 -13.89
N GLY A 113 1.28 4.77 -14.80
CA GLY A 113 1.59 4.70 -16.22
C GLY A 113 2.91 5.37 -16.59
N GLY A 114 3.75 5.71 -15.60
CA GLY A 114 5.04 6.35 -15.82
C GLY A 114 6.10 5.42 -16.40
N ASP A 115 7.02 6.00 -17.16
CA ASP A 115 8.23 5.35 -17.68
C ASP A 115 9.47 6.14 -17.26
N HIS A 116 10.32 5.53 -16.47
CA HIS A 116 11.61 6.08 -16.02
C HIS A 116 12.80 5.59 -16.85
N GLY A 117 12.58 4.72 -17.84
CA GLY A 117 13.59 4.21 -18.78
C GLY A 117 14.55 3.15 -18.21
N TYR A 118 14.35 2.66 -16.98
CA TYR A 118 15.07 1.51 -16.46
C TYR A 118 14.29 0.22 -16.72
N PRO A 119 14.97 -0.90 -17.07
CA PRO A 119 14.29 -2.18 -17.22
C PRO A 119 13.63 -2.67 -15.93
N PHE A 120 14.24 -2.32 -14.77
CA PHE A 120 13.77 -2.68 -13.44
C PHE A 120 14.17 -1.59 -12.45
N ALA A 121 13.19 -0.98 -11.80
CA ALA A 121 13.33 -0.05 -10.69
C ALA A 121 12.00 0.03 -9.95
N THR A 122 12.02 0.58 -8.74
CA THR A 122 10.82 0.79 -7.91
C THR A 122 10.60 2.27 -7.68
N ASN A 123 9.35 2.70 -7.55
CA ASN A 123 9.00 4.11 -7.39
C ASN A 123 9.11 4.61 -5.94
N PHE A 124 9.22 3.71 -4.98
CA PHE A 124 9.48 3.97 -3.57
C PHE A 124 10.48 2.94 -3.03
N ASN A 125 10.65 2.83 -1.72
CA ASN A 125 11.67 1.96 -1.13
C ASN A 125 11.66 0.56 -1.77
N PRO A 126 12.76 0.12 -2.40
CA PRO A 126 12.78 -1.13 -3.16
C PRO A 126 12.45 -2.37 -2.32
N GLU A 127 12.92 -2.41 -1.08
CA GLU A 127 12.66 -3.54 -0.19
C GLU A 127 11.17 -3.65 0.14
N ILE A 128 10.53 -2.54 0.54
CA ILE A 128 9.11 -2.50 0.87
C ILE A 128 8.29 -2.93 -0.35
N ASN A 129 8.55 -2.31 -1.51
CA ASN A 129 7.82 -2.64 -2.74
C ASN A 129 7.96 -4.12 -3.15
N LEU A 130 9.18 -4.66 -3.12
CA LEU A 130 9.42 -6.06 -3.50
C LEU A 130 8.77 -7.04 -2.53
N ARG A 131 8.78 -6.76 -1.23
CA ARG A 131 8.12 -7.58 -0.21
C ARG A 131 6.60 -7.55 -0.36
N GLU A 132 6.01 -6.38 -0.59
CA GLU A 132 4.59 -6.19 -0.84
C GLU A 132 4.12 -7.01 -2.05
N VAL A 133 4.79 -6.87 -3.19
CA VAL A 133 4.43 -7.56 -4.44
C VAL A 133 4.66 -9.07 -4.37
N SER A 134 5.56 -9.54 -3.51
CA SER A 134 5.82 -10.97 -3.28
C SER A 134 4.88 -11.60 -2.24
N ALA A 135 4.13 -10.81 -1.50
CA ALA A 135 3.21 -11.30 -0.50
C ALA A 135 1.92 -11.85 -1.13
N ASN A 136 1.23 -12.73 -0.40
CA ASN A 136 -0.11 -13.17 -0.78
C ASN A 136 -1.04 -11.96 -0.92
N GLY A 137 -1.87 -11.98 -1.95
CA GLY A 137 -2.98 -11.04 -2.09
C GLY A 137 -4.09 -11.36 -1.10
N SER A 138 -4.84 -10.37 -0.68
CA SER A 138 -6.09 -10.62 0.04
C SER A 138 -7.10 -9.51 -0.20
N TYR A 139 -8.37 -9.86 -0.11
CA TYR A 139 -9.47 -8.93 -0.28
C TYR A 139 -10.65 -9.28 0.62
N TRP A 140 -11.52 -8.30 0.86
CA TRP A 140 -12.74 -8.50 1.64
C TRP A 140 -13.89 -8.93 0.75
N GLU A 141 -14.59 -10.01 1.14
CA GLU A 141 -15.80 -10.45 0.45
C GLU A 141 -16.82 -11.07 1.42
N ASN A 142 -18.05 -10.56 1.39
CA ASN A 142 -19.20 -11.08 2.15
C ASN A 142 -18.93 -11.34 3.65
N GLY A 143 -18.21 -10.41 4.30
CA GLY A 143 -17.98 -10.49 5.74
C GLY A 143 -16.73 -11.25 6.15
N HIS A 144 -15.88 -11.68 5.21
CA HIS A 144 -14.64 -12.39 5.51
C HIS A 144 -13.51 -12.01 4.54
N TRP A 145 -12.28 -12.30 4.94
CA TRP A 145 -11.11 -12.17 4.09
C TRP A 145 -10.97 -13.38 3.17
N VAL A 146 -10.58 -13.11 1.93
CA VAL A 146 -10.21 -14.12 0.93
C VAL A 146 -8.76 -13.89 0.57
N GLU A 147 -7.92 -14.91 0.77
CA GLU A 147 -6.50 -14.86 0.42
C GLU A 147 -6.26 -15.52 -0.93
N THR A 148 -5.28 -15.01 -1.69
CA THR A 148 -4.84 -15.50 -2.99
C THR A 148 -3.33 -15.66 -3.02
N GLU A 149 -2.82 -16.45 -3.97
CA GLU A 149 -1.39 -16.45 -4.25
C GLU A 149 -0.94 -15.07 -4.75
N PRO A 150 0.37 -14.74 -4.62
CA PRO A 150 0.90 -13.47 -5.09
C PRO A 150 0.57 -13.23 -6.57
N MET A 151 -0.02 -12.08 -6.89
CA MET A 151 -0.33 -11.66 -8.27
C MET A 151 -1.28 -12.61 -9.04
N GLU A 152 -2.01 -13.52 -8.36
CA GLU A 152 -2.86 -14.52 -9.00
C GLU A 152 -4.00 -13.91 -9.81
N ILE A 153 -4.66 -12.89 -9.27
CA ILE A 153 -5.79 -12.24 -9.94
C ILE A 153 -5.29 -11.06 -10.77
N LYS A 154 -5.36 -11.25 -12.09
CA LYS A 154 -5.01 -10.24 -13.08
C LYS A 154 -6.24 -9.71 -13.79
N ARG A 155 -6.28 -8.41 -14.08
CA ARG A 155 -7.31 -7.76 -14.91
C ARG A 155 -6.68 -6.72 -15.82
N GLU A 156 -7.23 -6.49 -17.01
CA GLU A 156 -6.95 -5.33 -17.84
C GLU A 156 -7.98 -4.24 -17.54
N TYR A 157 -7.54 -2.98 -17.47
CA TYR A 157 -8.41 -1.82 -17.33
C TYR A 157 -7.93 -0.69 -18.24
N ASP A 158 -8.88 0.07 -18.82
CA ASP A 158 -8.58 1.24 -19.63
C ASP A 158 -8.67 2.50 -18.76
N PHE A 159 -7.51 2.90 -18.21
CA PHE A 159 -7.43 4.00 -17.26
C PHE A 159 -7.57 5.35 -18.00
N PRO A 160 -8.47 6.24 -17.55
CA PRO A 160 -8.57 7.59 -18.10
C PRO A 160 -7.21 8.28 -18.15
N GLU A 161 -6.87 8.88 -19.28
CA GLU A 161 -5.62 9.60 -19.57
C GLU A 161 -4.31 8.79 -19.54
N VAL A 162 -4.36 7.51 -19.20
CA VAL A 162 -3.20 6.59 -19.19
C VAL A 162 -3.35 5.50 -20.26
N GLY A 163 -4.59 5.03 -20.49
CA GLY A 163 -4.89 3.92 -21.41
C GLY A 163 -4.83 2.55 -20.74
N LYS A 164 -4.86 1.50 -21.57
CA LYS A 164 -4.96 0.12 -21.11
C LYS A 164 -3.71 -0.34 -20.40
N LYS A 165 -3.90 -0.89 -19.21
CA LYS A 165 -2.86 -1.50 -18.37
C LYS A 165 -3.36 -2.79 -17.74
N ASP A 166 -2.44 -3.74 -17.55
CA ASP A 166 -2.65 -4.89 -16.71
C ASP A 166 -2.51 -4.48 -15.24
N MET A 167 -3.46 -4.87 -14.40
CA MET A 167 -3.43 -4.66 -12.97
C MET A 167 -3.60 -5.97 -12.22
N TYR A 168 -2.99 -6.07 -11.06
CA TYR A 168 -2.91 -7.28 -10.25
C TYR A 168 -3.44 -7.02 -8.85
N LEU A 169 -4.20 -7.98 -8.31
CA LEU A 169 -4.71 -7.91 -6.95
C LEU A 169 -3.58 -8.10 -5.95
N LEU A 170 -3.52 -7.18 -5.00
CA LEU A 170 -2.63 -7.25 -3.84
C LEU A 170 -3.46 -7.14 -2.55
N HIS A 171 -2.88 -7.51 -1.41
CA HIS A 171 -3.36 -7.01 -0.13
C HIS A 171 -3.03 -5.52 -0.02
N HIS A 172 -3.93 -4.74 0.55
CA HIS A 172 -3.63 -3.34 0.88
C HIS A 172 -4.43 -2.91 2.11
N GLU A 173 -3.80 -2.13 2.97
CA GLU A 173 -4.26 -1.91 4.35
C GLU A 173 -5.52 -1.07 4.48
N GLU A 174 -5.87 -0.20 3.51
CA GLU A 174 -7.12 0.56 3.59
C GLU A 174 -8.37 -0.32 3.51
N ILE A 175 -8.25 -1.54 2.98
CA ILE A 175 -9.36 -2.50 2.95
C ILE A 175 -9.87 -2.77 4.37
N GLU A 176 -8.99 -2.80 5.38
CA GLU A 176 -9.35 -3.02 6.78
C GLU A 176 -10.31 -1.92 7.28
N SER A 177 -9.94 -0.66 7.04
CA SER A 177 -10.75 0.49 7.48
C SER A 177 -12.06 0.60 6.71
N LEU A 178 -12.04 0.34 5.40
CA LEU A 178 -13.23 0.39 4.54
C LEU A 178 -14.21 -0.73 4.88
N ALA A 179 -13.74 -1.96 5.10
CA ALA A 179 -14.58 -3.08 5.52
C ALA A 179 -15.30 -2.80 6.85
N LYS A 180 -14.63 -2.11 7.76
CA LYS A 180 -15.18 -1.74 9.07
C LYS A 180 -16.16 -0.57 9.01
N ASN A 181 -15.92 0.42 8.13
CA ASN A 181 -16.59 1.71 8.19
C ASN A 181 -17.59 1.97 7.05
N ILE A 182 -17.62 1.16 5.99
CA ILE A 182 -18.62 1.26 4.91
C ILE A 182 -19.75 0.25 5.19
N PRO A 183 -20.91 0.69 5.66
CA PRO A 183 -22.00 -0.22 6.01
C PRO A 183 -22.50 -1.03 4.81
N GLY A 184 -22.66 -2.34 4.98
CA GLY A 184 -23.25 -3.21 3.96
C GLY A 184 -22.35 -3.54 2.77
N VAL A 185 -21.09 -3.09 2.77
CA VAL A 185 -20.16 -3.42 1.70
C VAL A 185 -19.93 -4.93 1.61
N LYS A 186 -20.05 -5.48 0.41
CA LYS A 186 -19.95 -6.91 0.13
C LYS A 186 -18.57 -7.32 -0.37
N ARG A 187 -17.86 -6.43 -1.09
CA ARG A 187 -16.52 -6.73 -1.62
C ARG A 187 -15.68 -5.47 -1.70
N ILE A 188 -14.41 -5.57 -1.27
CA ILE A 188 -13.39 -4.53 -1.43
C ILE A 188 -12.12 -5.19 -1.94
N ARG A 189 -11.56 -4.67 -3.03
CA ARG A 189 -10.32 -5.17 -3.64
C ARG A 189 -9.40 -4.02 -3.97
N PHE A 190 -8.10 -4.28 -3.87
CA PHE A 190 -7.05 -3.36 -4.32
C PHE A 190 -6.30 -3.97 -5.50
N PHE A 191 -6.00 -3.16 -6.49
CA PHE A 191 -5.27 -3.54 -7.69
C PHE A 191 -4.17 -2.51 -7.98
N MET A 192 -2.97 -3.00 -8.25
CA MET A 192 -1.84 -2.18 -8.69
C MET A 192 -1.36 -2.60 -10.07
N THR A 193 -0.86 -1.65 -10.87
CA THR A 193 -0.37 -1.93 -12.22
C THR A 193 1.13 -2.20 -12.21
N PHE A 194 1.53 -3.19 -13.02
CA PHE A 194 2.94 -3.52 -13.24
C PHE A 194 3.23 -3.73 -14.72
N GLY A 195 4.38 -3.18 -15.18
CA GLY A 195 4.87 -3.41 -16.52
C GLY A 195 5.46 -4.82 -16.69
N GLN A 196 5.36 -5.40 -17.89
CA GLN A 196 5.88 -6.74 -18.19
C GLN A 196 7.39 -6.87 -17.91
N SER A 197 8.17 -5.82 -18.17
CA SER A 197 9.60 -5.80 -17.84
C SER A 197 9.84 -5.99 -16.35
N PHE A 198 9.13 -5.22 -15.50
CA PHE A 198 9.21 -5.34 -14.04
C PHE A 198 8.91 -6.78 -13.58
N LEU A 199 7.79 -7.35 -14.02
CA LEU A 199 7.35 -8.69 -13.63
C LEU A 199 8.36 -9.77 -14.05
N THR A 200 8.95 -9.64 -15.24
CA THR A 200 9.95 -10.59 -15.74
C THR A 200 11.22 -10.58 -14.88
N HIS A 201 11.74 -9.40 -14.56
CA HIS A 201 12.91 -9.28 -13.69
C HIS A 201 12.63 -9.73 -12.27
N MET A 202 11.50 -9.31 -11.71
CA MET A 202 11.07 -9.72 -10.38
C MET A 202 11.00 -11.24 -10.24
N LYS A 203 10.37 -11.93 -11.22
CA LYS A 203 10.27 -13.40 -11.21
C LYS A 203 11.63 -14.07 -11.31
N CYS A 204 12.54 -13.53 -12.10
CA CYS A 204 13.92 -14.03 -12.17
C CYS A 204 14.65 -13.89 -10.82
N LEU A 205 14.55 -12.71 -10.20
CA LEU A 205 15.19 -12.43 -8.90
C LEU A 205 14.60 -13.28 -7.77
N GLU A 206 13.29 -13.51 -7.77
CA GLU A 206 12.63 -14.44 -6.85
C GLU A 206 13.15 -15.86 -7.01
N ASN A 207 13.18 -16.38 -8.25
CA ASN A 207 13.61 -17.75 -8.55
C ASN A 207 15.07 -18.05 -8.16
N VAL A 208 15.94 -17.05 -8.14
CA VAL A 208 17.34 -17.18 -7.69
C VAL A 208 17.54 -16.81 -6.21
N GLY A 209 16.47 -16.52 -5.47
CA GLY A 209 16.51 -16.21 -4.03
C GLY A 209 16.98 -14.79 -3.68
N MET A 210 17.07 -13.87 -4.65
CA MET A 210 17.50 -12.48 -4.41
C MET A 210 16.48 -11.64 -3.62
N LEU A 211 15.23 -12.10 -3.52
CA LEU A 211 14.20 -11.43 -2.71
C LEU A 211 14.14 -11.95 -1.26
N SER A 212 15.03 -12.87 -0.88
CA SER A 212 15.07 -13.42 0.48
C SER A 212 15.48 -12.37 1.51
N THR A 213 14.76 -12.33 2.63
CA THR A 213 15.10 -11.54 3.82
C THR A 213 16.02 -12.32 4.77
N SER A 214 16.16 -13.65 4.59
CA SER A 214 17.04 -14.48 5.41
C SER A 214 18.50 -14.33 5.00
N PRO A 215 19.40 -14.14 5.97
CA PRO A 215 20.82 -13.95 5.67
C PRO A 215 21.48 -15.21 5.11
N ILE A 216 22.45 -15.02 4.21
CA ILE A 216 23.31 -16.07 3.66
C ILE A 216 24.78 -15.77 3.96
N GLN A 217 25.62 -16.81 3.99
CA GLN A 217 27.06 -16.66 4.14
C GLN A 217 27.74 -16.53 2.77
N PHE A 218 28.48 -15.44 2.56
CA PHE A 218 29.28 -15.21 1.35
C PHE A 218 30.67 -14.71 1.72
N GLN A 219 31.71 -15.48 1.38
CA GLN A 219 33.13 -15.15 1.64
C GLN A 219 33.43 -14.76 3.10
N GLY A 220 32.76 -15.44 4.07
CA GLY A 220 32.92 -15.17 5.50
C GLY A 220 32.16 -13.95 6.03
N GLN A 221 31.32 -13.34 5.22
CA GLN A 221 30.43 -12.26 5.60
C GLN A 221 28.97 -12.71 5.52
N GLU A 222 28.13 -12.18 6.38
CA GLU A 222 26.69 -12.36 6.32
C GLU A 222 26.08 -11.30 5.39
N ILE A 223 25.27 -11.74 4.43
CA ILE A 223 24.60 -10.88 3.45
C ILE A 223 23.11 -11.24 3.43
N VAL A 224 22.25 -10.24 3.52
CA VAL A 224 20.81 -10.38 3.28
C VAL A 224 20.54 -10.09 1.80
N PRO A 225 20.09 -11.06 0.98
CA PRO A 225 19.97 -10.90 -0.48
C PRO A 225 19.17 -9.68 -0.92
N ILE A 226 17.99 -9.45 -0.33
CA ILE A 226 17.14 -8.30 -0.69
C ILE A 226 17.82 -6.95 -0.37
N GLN A 227 18.61 -6.87 0.70
CA GLN A 227 19.35 -5.65 1.05
C GLN A 227 20.49 -5.39 0.04
N PHE A 228 21.13 -6.46 -0.42
CA PHE A 228 22.13 -6.33 -1.47
C PHE A 228 21.49 -5.90 -2.80
N LEU A 229 20.35 -6.48 -3.18
CA LEU A 229 19.59 -6.06 -4.35
C LEU A 229 19.19 -4.60 -4.25
N LYS A 230 18.64 -4.15 -3.11
CA LYS A 230 18.26 -2.76 -2.86
C LYS A 230 19.44 -1.79 -3.10
N ALA A 231 20.65 -2.16 -2.70
CA ALA A 231 21.85 -1.34 -2.91
C ALA A 231 22.26 -1.22 -4.40
N LEU A 232 21.82 -2.14 -5.26
CA LEU A 232 22.08 -2.11 -6.71
C LEU A 232 21.04 -1.35 -7.50
N LEU A 233 19.83 -1.20 -6.97
CA LEU A 233 18.73 -0.55 -7.66
C LEU A 233 18.90 0.98 -7.66
N PRO A 234 18.38 1.69 -8.68
CA PRO A 234 18.33 3.15 -8.66
C PRO A 234 17.59 3.66 -7.42
N ASP A 235 18.12 4.72 -6.82
CA ASP A 235 17.40 5.44 -5.76
C ASP A 235 16.08 5.99 -6.33
N PRO A 236 14.92 5.66 -5.74
CA PRO A 236 13.63 6.17 -6.20
C PRO A 236 13.57 7.70 -6.29
N ALA A 237 14.26 8.43 -5.41
CA ALA A 237 14.37 9.88 -5.48
C ALA A 237 15.02 10.39 -6.77
N SER A 238 15.90 9.58 -7.39
CA SER A 238 16.57 9.93 -8.66
C SER A 238 15.70 9.78 -9.89
N LEU A 239 14.52 9.16 -9.77
CA LEU A 239 13.64 8.89 -10.90
C LEU A 239 12.82 10.11 -11.33
N GLY A 240 12.57 11.06 -10.43
CA GLY A 240 11.72 12.23 -10.68
C GLY A 240 12.04 12.99 -11.98
N PRO A 241 13.29 13.39 -12.25
CA PRO A 241 13.62 14.19 -13.44
C PRO A 241 13.44 13.43 -14.77
N ARG A 242 13.37 12.11 -14.75
CA ARG A 242 13.34 11.27 -15.94
C ARG A 242 12.02 10.53 -16.17
N THR A 243 11.17 10.41 -15.15
CA THR A 243 9.90 9.70 -15.29
C THR A 243 8.92 10.53 -16.11
N VAL A 244 8.41 9.98 -17.18
CA VAL A 244 7.39 10.59 -18.06
C VAL A 244 6.12 9.75 -18.05
N GLY A 245 4.95 10.40 -18.29
CA GLY A 245 3.65 9.75 -18.24
C GLY A 245 2.85 10.19 -17.04
N LYS A 246 1.77 9.46 -16.74
CA LYS A 246 0.79 9.85 -15.72
C LYS A 246 0.48 8.70 -14.77
N THR A 247 0.10 9.05 -13.54
CA THR A 247 -0.61 8.16 -12.62
C THR A 247 -2.11 8.34 -12.78
N ASN A 248 -2.89 7.31 -12.46
CA ASN A 248 -4.34 7.37 -12.29
C ASN A 248 -4.71 6.47 -11.12
N ILE A 249 -5.03 7.06 -9.97
CA ILE A 249 -5.31 6.33 -8.73
C ILE A 249 -6.72 6.71 -8.26
N GLY A 250 -7.54 5.70 -7.95
CA GLY A 250 -8.92 5.95 -7.54
C GLY A 250 -9.72 4.72 -7.22
N CYS A 251 -11.04 4.90 -7.06
CA CYS A 251 -11.94 3.86 -6.62
C CYS A 251 -13.16 3.74 -7.54
N ILE A 252 -13.44 2.52 -8.00
CA ILE A 252 -14.71 2.19 -8.68
C ILE A 252 -15.68 1.71 -7.61
N PHE A 253 -16.80 2.41 -7.49
CA PHE A 253 -17.90 2.09 -6.59
C PHE A 253 -19.08 1.53 -7.36
N ASN A 254 -19.63 0.41 -6.89
CA ASN A 254 -20.92 -0.10 -7.34
C ASN A 254 -21.87 -0.16 -6.14
N GLY A 255 -23.08 0.26 -6.33
CA GLY A 255 -24.09 0.30 -5.27
C GLY A 255 -25.44 0.77 -5.76
N VAL A 256 -26.24 1.33 -4.87
CA VAL A 256 -27.60 1.79 -5.14
C VAL A 256 -27.78 3.25 -4.74
N LYS A 257 -28.51 4.00 -5.57
CA LYS A 257 -29.02 5.34 -5.26
C LYS A 257 -30.47 5.45 -5.73
N ASP A 258 -31.37 5.86 -4.84
CA ASP A 258 -32.81 6.00 -5.13
C ASP A 258 -33.41 4.71 -5.74
N GLY A 259 -33.02 3.55 -5.21
CA GLY A 259 -33.46 2.24 -5.67
C GLY A 259 -32.89 1.78 -7.03
N LYS A 260 -31.93 2.49 -7.60
CA LYS A 260 -31.32 2.15 -8.90
C LYS A 260 -29.84 1.80 -8.72
N GLU A 261 -29.40 0.77 -9.45
CA GLU A 261 -27.98 0.44 -9.53
C GLU A 261 -27.18 1.59 -10.15
N LYS A 262 -26.01 1.84 -9.59
CA LYS A 262 -25.11 2.90 -9.98
C LYS A 262 -23.66 2.45 -9.90
N THR A 263 -22.86 2.88 -10.88
CA THR A 263 -21.41 2.72 -10.90
C THR A 263 -20.77 4.08 -11.06
N ILE A 264 -19.77 4.40 -10.23
CA ILE A 264 -18.97 5.63 -10.32
C ILE A 264 -17.52 5.27 -10.18
N TYR A 265 -16.65 5.92 -10.95
CA TYR A 265 -15.21 5.95 -10.76
C TYR A 265 -14.80 7.36 -10.29
N ILE A 266 -14.24 7.46 -9.09
CA ILE A 266 -13.62 8.68 -8.55
C ILE A 266 -12.13 8.46 -8.55
N TYR A 267 -11.38 9.33 -9.22
CA TYR A 267 -9.94 9.17 -9.41
C TYR A 267 -9.20 10.50 -9.47
N ASN A 268 -7.91 10.44 -9.23
CA ASN A 268 -6.95 11.52 -9.45
C ASN A 268 -6.02 11.16 -10.61
N VAL A 269 -5.60 12.15 -11.37
CA VAL A 269 -4.58 12.01 -12.43
C VAL A 269 -3.48 13.02 -12.16
N CYS A 270 -2.22 12.54 -12.11
CA CYS A 270 -1.05 13.40 -11.99
C CYS A 270 -0.04 13.10 -13.11
N ASP A 271 0.48 14.15 -13.74
CA ASP A 271 1.60 14.05 -14.68
C ASP A 271 2.93 14.10 -13.93
N HIS A 272 3.82 13.13 -14.18
CA HIS A 272 5.11 13.02 -13.48
C HIS A 272 6.00 14.25 -13.68
N GLN A 273 6.05 14.83 -14.88
CA GLN A 273 6.89 15.98 -15.17
C GLN A 273 6.32 17.29 -14.62
N GLU A 274 5.00 17.42 -14.55
CA GLU A 274 4.36 18.56 -13.88
C GLU A 274 4.62 18.52 -12.38
N CYS A 275 4.42 17.37 -11.73
CA CYS A 275 4.76 17.18 -10.33
C CYS A 275 6.25 17.45 -10.05
N TYR A 276 7.14 16.96 -10.92
CA TYR A 276 8.56 17.21 -10.76
C TYR A 276 8.92 18.69 -10.84
N LYS A 277 8.32 19.45 -11.78
CA LYS A 277 8.52 20.90 -11.88
C LYS A 277 8.03 21.65 -10.66
N GLU A 278 6.95 21.20 -10.04
CA GLU A 278 6.33 21.86 -8.90
C GLU A 278 7.07 21.58 -7.58
N VAL A 279 7.40 20.32 -7.31
CA VAL A 279 7.94 19.91 -5.99
C VAL A 279 9.28 19.16 -6.06
N GLY A 280 9.86 18.97 -7.24
CA GLY A 280 11.12 18.25 -7.40
C GLY A 280 11.02 16.73 -7.16
N SER A 281 9.81 16.16 -7.26
CA SER A 281 9.54 14.74 -7.02
C SER A 281 8.66 14.14 -8.10
N GLN A 282 8.66 12.82 -8.23
CA GLN A 282 7.72 12.11 -9.11
C GLN A 282 6.29 12.10 -8.54
N ALA A 283 5.29 11.80 -9.41
CA ALA A 283 3.88 11.87 -9.05
C ALA A 283 3.50 10.98 -7.86
N ILE A 284 4.12 9.81 -7.70
CA ILE A 284 3.86 8.92 -6.56
C ILE A 284 4.14 9.63 -5.22
N SER A 285 5.26 10.32 -5.08
CA SER A 285 5.55 11.10 -3.86
C SER A 285 4.69 12.37 -3.75
N TYR A 286 4.29 12.96 -4.87
CA TYR A 286 3.42 14.15 -4.89
C TYR A 286 2.01 13.81 -4.40
N THR A 287 1.45 12.70 -4.86
CA THR A 287 0.09 12.26 -4.52
C THR A 287 -0.04 11.74 -3.09
N THR A 288 1.06 11.34 -2.46
CA THR A 288 1.10 10.96 -1.04
C THR A 288 0.98 12.19 -0.11
N GLY A 289 0.94 13.39 -0.66
CA GLY A 289 0.82 14.62 0.10
C GLY A 289 -0.41 14.63 1.01
N VAL A 290 -0.18 14.86 2.27
CA VAL A 290 -1.15 14.87 3.38
C VAL A 290 -1.98 16.13 3.39
#